data_d36ce3ee02e09b4668c1b1efaca5fbca
#
_entry.id   d36ce3ee02e09b4668c1b1efaca5fbca
#
_cell.length_a   1.000
_cell.length_b   1.000
_cell.length_c   1.000
_cell.angle_alpha   90.00
_cell.angle_beta   90.00
_cell.angle_gamma   90.00
#
_symmetry.space_group_name_H-M   'P 1'
#
loop_
_entity.id
_entity.type
_entity.pdbx_description
1 polymer ?
#
loop_
_entity_poly.entity_id
_entity_poly.type
_entity_poly.pdbx_seq_one_letter_code
_entity_poly.pdbx_strand_id
1 'polypeptide(L)'
;MNTITRTIHPEIRVLDERSGTVEYIASDQTLDSYREVVKAEGWRFNMFKRNAPFVNSHNYFSIQDQLGIVVDYKVEKKKLVETVKWAIDVEENQMARFGFAMTKAGYLKAVSVGFKPVKSVQRWSNGEGFQEFERELGKLKLEEGAEQPNRIYLEQEQIELSAVIIGANPNAIIQNSAKAYKAGVIGDTDIEFLSGLQFNFARSNETDRRAQQAADALRSRRRAFLNAFDREIQQLKKAK
;
A
#
# COMPACT_ATOMS: atom_id res chain seq x y z
N MET A 1 26.43 1.91 20.63
CA MET A 1 26.05 1.98 19.21
C MET A 1 24.60 2.46 19.15
N ASN A 2 24.38 3.71 18.75
CA ASN A 2 23.04 4.29 18.68
C ASN A 2 22.48 3.99 17.30
N THR A 3 21.57 3.03 17.19
CA THR A 3 20.83 2.75 15.97
C THR A 3 19.78 3.85 15.78
N ILE A 4 20.00 4.77 14.85
CA ILE A 4 19.01 5.76 14.46
C ILE A 4 18.06 5.09 13.46
N THR A 5 16.94 4.60 13.94
CA THR A 5 15.87 4.10 13.10
C THR A 5 15.05 5.31 12.61
N ARG A 6 15.25 5.73 11.37
CA ARG A 6 14.37 6.71 10.73
C ARG A 6 13.08 6.04 10.33
N THR A 7 12.06 6.24 11.13
CA THR A 7 10.70 5.83 10.84
C THR A 7 10.02 6.89 10.02
N ILE A 8 9.68 6.59 8.77
CA ILE A 8 8.77 7.42 7.99
C ILE A 8 7.37 6.98 8.37
N HIS A 9 6.70 7.78 9.20
CA HIS A 9 5.28 7.64 9.41
C HIS A 9 4.57 8.19 8.17
N PRO A 10 3.58 7.50 7.59
CA PRO A 10 2.69 8.15 6.66
C PRO A 10 2.01 9.30 7.42
N GLU A 11 2.38 10.52 7.06
CA GLU A 11 1.71 11.70 7.58
C GLU A 11 0.37 11.80 6.89
N ILE A 12 -0.70 11.43 7.61
CA ILE A 12 -2.06 11.67 7.20
C ILE A 12 -2.49 12.98 7.83
N ARG A 13 -2.90 13.91 7.01
CA ARG A 13 -3.45 15.18 7.46
C ARG A 13 -4.87 15.34 6.94
N VAL A 14 -5.85 15.25 7.84
CA VAL A 14 -7.23 15.63 7.51
C VAL A 14 -7.25 17.15 7.34
N LEU A 15 -7.50 17.62 6.12
CA LEU A 15 -7.54 19.04 5.79
C LEU A 15 -8.92 19.65 6.06
N ASP A 16 -9.96 18.91 5.70
CA ASP A 16 -11.35 19.33 5.91
C ASP A 16 -12.25 18.10 6.12
N GLU A 17 -12.81 17.99 7.32
CA GLU A 17 -13.70 16.90 7.67
C GLU A 17 -15.07 16.97 6.96
N ARG A 18 -15.55 18.16 6.62
CA ARG A 18 -16.86 18.33 5.98
C ARG A 18 -16.84 17.88 4.53
N SER A 19 -15.76 18.21 3.81
CA SER A 19 -15.58 17.78 2.43
C SER A 19 -14.95 16.40 2.27
N GLY A 20 -14.46 15.80 3.36
CA GLY A 20 -13.72 14.53 3.32
C GLY A 20 -12.34 14.65 2.68
N THR A 21 -11.68 15.80 2.85
CA THR A 21 -10.38 16.06 2.21
C THR A 21 -9.24 15.68 3.12
N VAL A 22 -8.32 14.83 2.60
CA VAL A 22 -7.18 14.26 3.34
C VAL A 22 -5.93 14.32 2.49
N GLU A 23 -4.82 14.77 3.08
CA GLU A 23 -3.49 14.74 2.46
C GLU A 23 -2.73 13.49 2.91
N TYR A 24 -2.09 12.81 1.95
CA TYR A 24 -1.28 11.63 2.17
C TYR A 24 0.12 11.81 1.59
N ILE A 25 1.14 11.24 2.24
CA ILE A 25 2.37 10.90 1.54
C ILE A 25 2.09 9.59 0.81
N ALA A 26 1.93 9.67 -0.51
CA ALA A 26 1.56 8.54 -1.33
C ALA A 26 2.75 7.62 -1.65
N SER A 27 3.94 8.20 -1.78
CA SER A 27 5.19 7.49 -2.03
C SER A 27 6.39 8.32 -1.56
N ASP A 28 7.47 7.65 -1.18
CA ASP A 28 8.77 8.26 -0.95
C ASP A 28 9.90 7.37 -1.50
N GLN A 29 11.16 7.82 -1.38
CA GLN A 29 12.31 7.08 -1.90
C GLN A 29 12.92 6.11 -0.87
N THR A 30 12.12 5.56 0.05
CA THR A 30 12.58 4.51 0.95
C THR A 30 12.50 3.14 0.28
N LEU A 31 13.27 2.20 0.80
CA LEU A 31 13.22 0.80 0.38
C LEU A 31 11.87 0.22 0.82
N ASP A 32 11.11 -0.31 -0.12
CA ASP A 32 9.83 -0.96 0.16
C ASP A 32 9.97 -2.45 0.54
N SER A 33 8.85 -3.11 0.83
CA SER A 33 8.80 -4.53 1.19
C SER A 33 9.23 -5.49 0.07
N TYR A 34 9.23 -5.01 -1.17
CA TYR A 34 9.70 -5.75 -2.34
C TYR A 34 11.18 -5.55 -2.63
N ARG A 35 11.88 -4.77 -1.76
CA ARG A 35 13.25 -4.31 -1.96
C ARG A 35 13.38 -3.47 -3.23
N GLU A 36 12.43 -2.59 -3.44
CA GLU A 36 12.40 -1.68 -4.57
C GLU A 36 12.40 -0.23 -4.07
N VAL A 37 12.91 0.67 -4.88
CA VAL A 37 12.91 2.12 -4.63
C VAL A 37 12.23 2.82 -5.79
N VAL A 38 11.27 3.69 -5.49
CA VAL A 38 10.59 4.51 -6.48
C VAL A 38 11.12 5.94 -6.39
N LYS A 39 11.76 6.43 -7.46
CA LYS A 39 12.26 7.80 -7.49
C LYS A 39 11.13 8.79 -7.63
N ALA A 40 11.06 9.75 -6.71
CA ALA A 40 9.96 10.72 -6.67
C ALA A 40 9.95 11.63 -7.90
N GLU A 41 11.11 12.02 -8.40
CA GLU A 41 11.26 12.86 -9.59
C GLU A 41 10.85 12.17 -10.90
N GLY A 42 10.66 10.84 -10.85
CA GLY A 42 10.25 10.03 -12.01
C GLY A 42 8.74 9.89 -12.20
N TRP A 43 7.93 10.45 -11.32
CA TRP A 43 6.48 10.38 -11.44
C TRP A 43 5.97 11.12 -12.67
N ARG A 44 5.12 10.43 -13.44
CA ARG A 44 4.36 10.95 -14.58
C ARG A 44 2.87 10.80 -14.31
N PHE A 45 2.07 11.78 -14.73
CA PHE A 45 0.64 11.87 -14.41
C PHE A 45 -0.22 12.04 -15.67
N ASN A 46 0.28 11.68 -16.85
CA ASN A 46 -0.42 11.96 -18.11
C ASN A 46 -1.77 11.23 -18.21
N MET A 47 -1.81 9.99 -17.75
CA MET A 47 -3.04 9.19 -17.68
C MET A 47 -3.83 9.53 -16.41
N PHE A 48 -3.14 9.57 -15.26
CA PHE A 48 -3.74 9.78 -13.96
C PHE A 48 -4.57 11.04 -13.87
N LYS A 49 -4.05 12.20 -14.33
CA LYS A 49 -4.73 13.50 -14.28
C LYS A 49 -6.09 13.56 -15.00
N ARG A 50 -6.41 12.56 -15.85
CA ARG A 50 -7.69 12.52 -16.58
C ARG A 50 -8.85 12.07 -15.71
N ASN A 51 -8.58 11.23 -14.71
CA ASN A 51 -9.59 10.68 -13.82
C ASN A 51 -9.17 10.66 -12.35
N ALA A 52 -7.87 10.60 -12.06
CA ALA A 52 -7.23 10.60 -10.75
C ALA A 52 -7.95 9.72 -9.69
N PRO A 53 -8.21 8.43 -9.97
CA PRO A 53 -9.06 7.61 -9.12
C PRO A 53 -8.40 7.32 -7.77
N PHE A 54 -9.22 7.38 -6.71
CA PHE A 54 -8.89 6.88 -5.39
C PHE A 54 -9.77 5.69 -5.09
N VAL A 55 -9.17 4.51 -4.93
CA VAL A 55 -9.90 3.24 -4.90
C VAL A 55 -9.58 2.40 -3.65
N ASN A 56 -10.31 1.32 -3.47
CA ASN A 56 -10.11 0.35 -2.39
C ASN A 56 -9.14 -0.75 -2.84
N SER A 57 -7.99 -0.87 -2.16
CA SER A 57 -7.09 -2.04 -2.25
C SER A 57 -6.73 -2.46 -3.69
N HIS A 58 -6.42 -1.49 -4.57
CA HIS A 58 -6.09 -1.71 -5.98
C HIS A 58 -7.22 -2.38 -6.80
N ASN A 59 -8.47 -2.29 -6.34
CA ASN A 59 -9.61 -2.85 -7.04
C ASN A 59 -10.29 -1.78 -7.92
N TYR A 60 -10.01 -1.80 -9.21
CA TYR A 60 -10.61 -0.92 -10.22
C TYR A 60 -11.53 -1.65 -11.20
N PHE A 61 -11.99 -2.85 -10.83
CA PHE A 61 -12.94 -3.64 -11.62
C PHE A 61 -14.40 -3.42 -11.23
N SER A 62 -14.63 -2.75 -10.08
CA SER A 62 -15.98 -2.42 -9.60
C SER A 62 -16.08 -0.94 -9.27
N ILE A 63 -17.15 -0.28 -9.74
CA ILE A 63 -17.45 1.11 -9.39
C ILE A 63 -17.71 1.31 -7.90
N GLN A 64 -18.09 0.27 -7.17
CA GLN A 64 -18.30 0.29 -5.72
C GLN A 64 -16.99 0.49 -4.94
N ASP A 65 -15.86 0.15 -5.55
CA ASP A 65 -14.53 0.34 -4.97
C ASP A 65 -13.94 1.73 -5.22
N GLN A 66 -14.65 2.60 -5.93
CA GLN A 66 -14.29 4.01 -6.08
C GLN A 66 -14.58 4.75 -4.76
N LEU A 67 -13.54 5.05 -3.99
CA LEU A 67 -13.66 5.73 -2.70
C LEU A 67 -13.65 7.25 -2.80
N GLY A 68 -13.18 7.79 -3.92
CA GLY A 68 -13.03 9.22 -4.14
C GLY A 68 -12.14 9.53 -5.32
N ILE A 69 -11.55 10.71 -5.28
CA ILE A 69 -10.61 11.19 -6.31
C ILE A 69 -9.42 11.90 -5.65
N VAL A 70 -8.27 11.89 -6.32
CA VAL A 70 -7.14 12.75 -5.99
C VAL A 70 -7.40 14.11 -6.64
N VAL A 71 -7.49 15.15 -5.83
CA VAL A 71 -7.81 16.54 -6.28
C VAL A 71 -6.56 17.38 -6.47
N ASP A 72 -5.45 17.02 -5.84
CA ASP A 72 -4.16 17.68 -5.99
C ASP A 72 -3.02 16.70 -5.74
N TYR A 73 -1.89 16.89 -6.41
CA TYR A 73 -0.69 16.11 -6.23
C TYR A 73 0.57 16.93 -6.50
N LYS A 74 1.62 16.69 -5.72
CA LYS A 74 2.91 17.37 -5.87
C LYS A 74 4.06 16.44 -5.53
N VAL A 75 5.19 16.65 -6.20
CA VAL A 75 6.46 16.01 -5.86
C VAL A 75 7.33 17.03 -5.13
N GLU A 76 7.62 16.77 -3.87
CA GLU A 76 8.46 17.65 -3.07
C GLU A 76 9.35 16.86 -2.11
N LYS A 77 10.58 17.30 -1.88
CA LYS A 77 11.52 16.70 -0.90
C LYS A 77 11.63 15.16 -1.03
N LYS A 78 11.66 14.66 -2.26
CA LYS A 78 11.71 13.21 -2.58
C LYS A 78 10.46 12.42 -2.14
N LYS A 79 9.32 13.05 -2.03
CA LYS A 79 8.03 12.46 -1.71
C LYS A 79 7.01 12.83 -2.77
N LEU A 80 6.10 11.91 -3.05
CA LEU A 80 4.84 12.19 -3.73
C LEU A 80 3.79 12.44 -2.64
N VAL A 81 3.23 13.64 -2.64
CA VAL A 81 2.16 14.05 -1.72
C VAL A 81 0.89 14.22 -2.52
N GLU A 82 -0.19 13.61 -2.07
CA GLU A 82 -1.49 13.64 -2.77
C GLU A 82 -2.61 14.04 -1.83
N THR A 83 -3.49 14.91 -2.32
CA THR A 83 -4.70 15.34 -1.63
C THR A 83 -5.90 14.60 -2.21
N VAL A 84 -6.55 13.83 -1.39
CA VAL A 84 -7.74 13.03 -1.74
C VAL A 84 -8.99 13.73 -1.25
N LYS A 85 -10.02 13.79 -2.09
CA LYS A 85 -11.39 14.02 -1.68
C LYS A 85 -12.13 12.69 -1.65
N TRP A 86 -12.49 12.21 -0.46
CA TRP A 86 -13.34 11.03 -0.28
C TRP A 86 -14.77 11.34 -0.74
N ALA A 87 -15.41 10.40 -1.41
CA ALA A 87 -16.78 10.53 -1.92
C ALA A 87 -17.83 10.35 -0.80
N ILE A 88 -17.68 11.09 0.30
CA ILE A 88 -18.58 11.03 1.46
C ILE A 88 -19.90 11.78 1.24
N ASP A 89 -19.92 12.64 0.23
CA ASP A 89 -21.07 13.40 -0.25
C ASP A 89 -22.02 12.57 -1.13
N VAL A 90 -21.60 11.37 -1.56
CA VAL A 90 -22.42 10.38 -2.26
C VAL A 90 -23.04 9.44 -1.23
N GLU A 91 -24.35 9.57 -0.99
CA GLU A 91 -25.05 8.85 0.08
C GLU A 91 -24.96 7.32 -0.10
N GLU A 92 -25.03 6.85 -1.34
CA GLU A 92 -24.97 5.43 -1.71
C GLU A 92 -23.55 4.85 -1.57
N ASN A 93 -22.51 5.69 -1.50
CA ASN A 93 -21.14 5.24 -1.34
C ASN A 93 -20.79 4.96 0.13
N GLN A 94 -21.39 3.92 0.69
CA GLN A 94 -21.18 3.54 2.09
C GLN A 94 -19.71 3.15 2.37
N MET A 95 -18.99 2.60 1.38
CA MET A 95 -17.59 2.22 1.52
C MET A 95 -16.69 3.45 1.70
N ALA A 96 -16.89 4.50 0.92
CA ALA A 96 -16.15 5.76 1.09
C ALA A 96 -16.42 6.40 2.44
N ARG A 97 -17.68 6.45 2.88
CA ARG A 97 -18.07 7.01 4.19
C ARG A 97 -17.47 6.22 5.35
N PHE A 98 -17.50 4.88 5.28
CA PHE A 98 -16.88 4.01 6.26
C PHE A 98 -15.36 4.17 6.27
N GLY A 99 -14.70 4.13 5.09
CA GLY A 99 -13.26 4.30 4.96
C GLY A 99 -12.76 5.65 5.49
N PHE A 100 -13.50 6.74 5.20
CA PHE A 100 -13.20 8.05 5.74
C PHE A 100 -13.35 8.11 7.26
N ALA A 101 -14.42 7.52 7.83
CA ALA A 101 -14.60 7.42 9.26
C ALA A 101 -13.45 6.65 9.94
N MET A 102 -13.00 5.53 9.34
CA MET A 102 -11.84 4.77 9.80
C MET A 102 -10.54 5.59 9.71
N THR A 103 -10.38 6.41 8.66
CA THR A 103 -9.23 7.32 8.49
C THR A 103 -9.22 8.39 9.59
N LYS A 104 -10.35 9.06 9.84
CA LYS A 104 -10.49 10.03 10.93
C LYS A 104 -10.20 9.43 12.30
N ALA A 105 -10.73 8.23 12.56
CA ALA A 105 -10.52 7.51 13.82
C ALA A 105 -9.07 6.98 13.95
N GLY A 106 -8.24 7.09 12.90
CA GLY A 106 -6.85 6.67 12.93
C GLY A 106 -6.64 5.16 12.77
N TYR A 107 -7.62 4.42 12.29
CA TYR A 107 -7.49 2.98 11.99
C TYR A 107 -6.99 2.71 10.57
N LEU A 108 -7.47 3.49 9.58
CA LEU A 108 -7.03 3.38 8.19
C LEU A 108 -6.05 4.50 7.88
N LYS A 109 -4.76 4.17 7.78
CA LYS A 109 -3.66 5.16 7.67
C LYS A 109 -2.80 4.99 6.44
N ALA A 110 -2.89 3.86 5.75
CA ALA A 110 -2.00 3.57 4.65
C ALA A 110 -2.68 3.81 3.30
N VAL A 111 -1.88 4.31 2.38
CA VAL A 111 -2.20 4.35 0.95
C VAL A 111 -1.11 3.64 0.16
N SER A 112 -1.46 3.22 -1.03
CA SER A 112 -0.55 2.57 -1.97
C SER A 112 -0.80 3.12 -3.37
N VAL A 113 0.28 3.38 -4.12
CA VAL A 113 0.20 3.91 -5.48
C VAL A 113 0.25 2.78 -6.49
N GLY A 114 -0.75 2.69 -7.36
CA GLY A 114 -0.69 1.84 -8.55
C GLY A 114 -0.03 2.59 -9.71
N PHE A 115 1.00 1.99 -10.31
CA PHE A 115 1.72 2.63 -11.41
C PHE A 115 2.20 1.63 -12.46
N LYS A 116 2.44 2.14 -13.67
CA LYS A 116 3.09 1.43 -14.77
C LYS A 116 4.54 1.87 -14.84
N PRO A 117 5.52 0.94 -14.70
CA PRO A 117 6.92 1.27 -14.91
C PRO A 117 7.18 1.76 -16.34
N VAL A 118 7.93 2.86 -16.48
CA VAL A 118 8.39 3.40 -17.75
C VAL A 118 9.88 3.13 -17.93
N LYS A 119 10.68 3.41 -16.88
CA LYS A 119 12.11 3.11 -16.86
C LYS A 119 12.50 2.61 -15.47
N SER A 120 13.26 1.50 -15.42
CA SER A 120 13.84 0.96 -14.19
C SER A 120 15.18 0.33 -14.44
N VAL A 121 16.01 0.26 -13.41
CA VAL A 121 17.27 -0.47 -13.40
C VAL A 121 17.23 -1.57 -12.34
N GLN A 122 17.92 -2.67 -12.57
CA GLN A 122 17.85 -3.87 -11.73
C GLN A 122 19.26 -4.37 -11.43
N ARG A 123 19.41 -4.90 -10.21
CA ARG A 123 20.69 -5.41 -9.70
C ARG A 123 21.29 -6.56 -10.52
N TRP A 124 20.43 -7.39 -11.10
CA TRP A 124 20.85 -8.56 -11.91
C TRP A 124 20.91 -8.30 -13.41
N SER A 125 20.86 -7.06 -13.83
CA SER A 125 21.19 -6.70 -15.21
C SER A 125 22.67 -6.97 -15.50
N ASN A 126 22.98 -7.24 -16.76
CA ASN A 126 24.36 -7.45 -17.21
C ASN A 126 24.89 -6.21 -17.93
N GLY A 127 26.23 -6.07 -18.01
CA GLY A 127 26.89 -5.03 -18.79
C GLY A 127 26.46 -3.61 -18.40
N GLU A 128 26.05 -2.81 -19.36
CA GLU A 128 25.66 -1.40 -19.18
C GLU A 128 24.48 -1.25 -18.21
N GLY A 129 23.53 -2.20 -18.19
CA GLY A 129 22.39 -2.17 -17.29
C GLY A 129 22.80 -2.28 -15.83
N PHE A 130 23.80 -3.10 -15.50
CA PHE A 130 24.36 -3.19 -14.17
C PHE A 130 25.11 -1.91 -13.79
N GLN A 131 25.90 -1.34 -14.70
CA GLN A 131 26.58 -0.08 -14.45
C GLN A 131 25.60 1.08 -14.20
N GLU A 132 24.47 1.10 -14.92
CA GLU A 132 23.42 2.08 -14.68
C GLU A 132 22.79 1.88 -13.30
N PHE A 133 22.53 0.63 -12.88
CA PHE A 133 22.01 0.32 -11.55
C PHE A 133 22.97 0.80 -10.44
N GLU A 134 24.26 0.49 -10.52
CA GLU A 134 25.27 0.93 -9.56
C GLU A 134 25.36 2.46 -9.46
N ARG A 135 25.31 3.15 -10.60
CA ARG A 135 25.28 4.62 -10.62
C ARG A 135 24.05 5.19 -9.93
N GLU A 136 22.85 4.61 -10.16
CA GLU A 136 21.62 5.06 -9.54
C GLU A 136 21.56 4.68 -8.04
N LEU A 137 22.12 3.52 -7.68
CA LEU A 137 22.28 3.10 -6.29
C LEU A 137 23.14 4.10 -5.50
N GLY A 138 24.28 4.53 -6.06
CA GLY A 138 25.16 5.52 -5.45
C GLY A 138 24.47 6.86 -5.18
N LYS A 139 23.47 7.25 -6.00
CA LYS A 139 22.69 8.48 -5.79
C LYS A 139 21.72 8.39 -4.62
N LEU A 140 21.33 7.18 -4.18
CA LEU A 140 20.40 7.00 -3.05
C LEU A 140 21.05 7.37 -1.71
N LYS A 141 22.39 7.37 -1.61
CA LYS A 141 23.13 7.68 -0.39
C LYS A 141 22.65 6.86 0.80
N LEU A 142 22.56 5.54 0.61
CA LEU A 142 22.19 4.62 1.68
C LEU A 142 23.27 4.65 2.80
N GLU A 143 22.83 4.41 4.04
CA GLU A 143 23.75 4.25 5.17
C GLU A 143 24.60 2.99 4.98
N GLU A 144 25.81 2.99 5.55
CA GLU A 144 26.69 1.82 5.51
C GLU A 144 26.02 0.63 6.20
N GLY A 145 25.99 -0.52 5.50
CA GLY A 145 25.29 -1.71 5.97
C GLY A 145 23.78 -1.71 5.77
N ALA A 146 23.21 -0.67 5.17
CA ALA A 146 21.79 -0.67 4.83
C ALA A 146 21.46 -1.71 3.76
N GLU A 147 20.26 -2.27 3.85
CA GLU A 147 19.75 -3.18 2.85
C GLU A 147 19.63 -2.48 1.49
N GLN A 148 20.17 -3.11 0.45
CA GLN A 148 20.18 -2.53 -0.90
C GLN A 148 18.94 -2.95 -1.70
N PRO A 149 18.42 -2.05 -2.57
CA PRO A 149 17.34 -2.39 -3.45
C PRO A 149 17.75 -3.41 -4.50
N ASN A 150 16.77 -4.17 -4.95
CA ASN A 150 16.89 -5.05 -6.09
C ASN A 150 16.56 -4.35 -7.40
N ARG A 151 15.70 -3.32 -7.31
CA ARG A 151 15.24 -2.50 -8.44
C ARG A 151 15.06 -1.06 -8.00
N ILE A 152 15.36 -0.15 -8.92
CA ILE A 152 15.10 1.28 -8.77
C ILE A 152 14.25 1.71 -9.96
N TYR A 153 13.04 2.17 -9.70
CA TYR A 153 12.18 2.80 -10.69
C TYR A 153 12.63 4.24 -10.89
N LEU A 154 13.05 4.56 -12.12
CA LEU A 154 13.53 5.87 -12.50
C LEU A 154 12.43 6.75 -13.06
N GLU A 155 11.47 6.12 -13.76
CA GLU A 155 10.29 6.75 -14.33
C GLU A 155 9.09 5.80 -14.25
N GLN A 156 7.95 6.31 -13.80
CA GLN A 156 6.71 5.57 -13.65
C GLN A 156 5.49 6.45 -13.93
N GLU A 157 4.52 5.90 -14.63
CA GLU A 157 3.22 6.54 -14.89
C GLU A 157 2.21 6.09 -13.83
N GLN A 158 1.68 7.03 -13.05
CA GLN A 158 0.65 6.73 -12.05
C GLN A 158 -0.66 6.33 -12.73
N ILE A 159 -1.34 5.33 -12.16
CA ILE A 159 -2.65 4.83 -12.62
C ILE A 159 -3.73 5.19 -11.61
N GLU A 160 -3.47 4.93 -10.31
CA GLU A 160 -4.43 5.15 -9.23
C GLU A 160 -3.72 5.38 -7.90
N LEU A 161 -4.45 5.84 -6.90
CA LEU A 161 -4.10 5.79 -5.49
C LEU A 161 -5.11 4.91 -4.77
N SER A 162 -4.67 4.04 -3.87
CA SER A 162 -5.53 3.14 -3.10
C SER A 162 -5.46 3.40 -1.61
N ALA A 163 -6.62 3.37 -0.94
CA ALA A 163 -6.67 3.10 0.49
C ALA A 163 -6.38 1.62 0.73
N VAL A 164 -5.42 1.31 1.59
CA VAL A 164 -5.02 -0.06 1.90
C VAL A 164 -4.86 -0.24 3.41
N ILE A 165 -5.13 -1.45 3.89
CA ILE A 165 -4.89 -1.79 5.31
C ILE A 165 -3.38 -1.97 5.53
N ILE A 166 -2.69 -2.54 4.55
CA ILE A 166 -1.26 -2.81 4.56
C ILE A 166 -0.63 -2.04 3.40
N GLY A 167 0.15 -1.00 3.71
CA GLY A 167 0.96 -0.30 2.72
C GLY A 167 2.17 -1.13 2.28
N ALA A 168 2.73 -0.84 1.11
CA ALA A 168 3.96 -1.48 0.64
C ALA A 168 5.18 -1.18 1.54
N ASN A 169 5.11 -0.16 2.39
CA ASN A 169 6.16 0.15 3.37
C ASN A 169 5.98 -0.69 4.65
N PRO A 170 6.83 -1.71 4.91
CA PRO A 170 6.71 -2.61 6.05
C PRO A 170 6.91 -1.89 7.40
N ASN A 171 7.66 -0.79 7.42
CA ASN A 171 7.91 -0.03 8.64
C ASN A 171 6.62 0.62 9.19
N ALA A 172 5.67 0.99 8.32
CA ALA A 172 4.38 1.53 8.74
C ALA A 172 3.52 0.46 9.44
N ILE A 173 3.57 -0.79 8.97
CA ILE A 173 2.84 -1.94 9.54
C ILE A 173 3.43 -2.34 10.89
N ILE A 174 4.74 -2.53 10.97
CA ILE A 174 5.43 -3.00 12.18
C ILE A 174 5.21 -2.03 13.35
N GLN A 175 5.26 -0.72 13.12
CA GLN A 175 5.06 0.25 14.18
C GLN A 175 3.62 0.36 14.65
N ASN A 176 2.67 0.30 13.72
CA ASN A 176 1.25 0.30 14.07
C ASN A 176 0.87 -0.97 14.82
N SER A 177 1.38 -2.13 14.39
CA SER A 177 1.16 -3.40 15.07
C SER A 177 1.79 -3.41 16.47
N ALA A 178 3.01 -2.88 16.64
CA ALA A 178 3.66 -2.77 17.95
C ALA A 178 2.93 -1.80 18.90
N LYS A 179 2.38 -0.70 18.38
CA LYS A 179 1.55 0.22 19.18
C LYS A 179 0.21 -0.40 19.57
N ALA A 180 -0.46 -1.07 18.62
CA ALA A 180 -1.70 -1.76 18.85
C ALA A 180 -1.54 -2.92 19.84
N TYR A 181 -0.44 -3.67 19.77
CA TYR A 181 -0.08 -4.71 20.73
C TYR A 181 0.14 -4.12 22.12
N LYS A 182 0.95 -3.06 22.26
CA LYS A 182 1.17 -2.36 23.54
C LYS A 182 -0.14 -1.77 24.14
N ALA A 183 -1.08 -1.38 23.29
CA ALA A 183 -2.38 -0.88 23.70
C ALA A 183 -3.41 -1.99 23.99
N GLY A 184 -3.03 -3.27 23.80
CA GLY A 184 -3.93 -4.42 23.99
C GLY A 184 -5.04 -4.54 22.95
N VAL A 185 -4.90 -3.87 21.80
CA VAL A 185 -5.89 -3.88 20.71
C VAL A 185 -5.71 -5.15 19.85
N ILE A 186 -4.47 -5.66 19.73
CA ILE A 186 -4.15 -6.91 19.06
C ILE A 186 -3.35 -7.80 19.99
N GLY A 187 -3.50 -9.13 19.85
CA GLY A 187 -2.83 -10.15 20.65
C GLY A 187 -1.68 -10.85 19.91
N ASP A 188 -1.09 -11.85 20.57
CA ASP A 188 0.04 -12.63 20.04
C ASP A 188 -0.29 -13.32 18.71
N THR A 189 -1.52 -13.84 18.56
CA THR A 189 -2.02 -14.48 17.33
C THR A 189 -2.07 -13.51 16.15
N ASP A 190 -2.39 -12.25 16.40
CA ASP A 190 -2.43 -11.23 15.35
C ASP A 190 -1.01 -10.84 14.90
N ILE A 191 -0.06 -10.79 15.84
CA ILE A 191 1.36 -10.55 15.54
C ILE A 191 1.95 -11.71 14.75
N GLU A 192 1.63 -12.96 15.10
CA GLU A 192 2.05 -14.14 14.38
C GLU A 192 1.49 -14.19 12.96
N PHE A 193 0.21 -13.84 12.79
CA PHE A 193 -0.43 -13.71 11.48
C PHE A 193 0.24 -12.63 10.62
N LEU A 194 0.50 -11.44 11.18
CA LEU A 194 1.16 -10.34 10.45
C LEU A 194 2.61 -10.68 10.08
N SER A 195 3.36 -11.35 10.95
CA SER A 195 4.71 -11.83 10.66
C SER A 195 4.70 -12.92 9.58
N GLY A 196 3.70 -13.80 9.59
CA GLY A 196 3.50 -14.83 8.55
C GLY A 196 3.20 -14.23 7.18
N LEU A 197 2.47 -13.12 7.10
CA LEU A 197 2.25 -12.38 5.85
C LEU A 197 3.56 -11.83 5.27
N GLN A 198 4.43 -11.25 6.10
CA GLN A 198 5.74 -10.76 5.65
C GLN A 198 6.62 -11.87 5.07
N PHE A 199 6.63 -13.06 5.69
CA PHE A 199 7.39 -14.20 5.21
C PHE A 199 6.90 -14.75 3.86
N ASN A 200 5.57 -14.70 3.62
CA ASN A 200 4.99 -15.14 2.36
C ASN A 200 5.27 -14.16 1.21
N PHE A 201 5.31 -12.85 1.47
CA PHE A 201 5.68 -11.84 0.46
C PHE A 201 7.17 -11.92 0.08
N ALA A 202 8.07 -12.13 1.03
CA ALA A 202 9.51 -12.29 0.75
C ALA A 202 9.85 -13.58 -0.02
N ARG A 203 9.02 -14.63 0.09
CA ARG A 203 9.20 -15.91 -0.63
C ARG A 203 8.56 -15.96 -2.02
N SER A 204 7.70 -15.03 -2.39
CA SER A 204 6.97 -15.06 -3.68
C SER A 204 7.86 -14.83 -4.91
N ASN A 205 9.15 -14.52 -4.73
CA ASN A 205 10.12 -14.44 -5.82
C ASN A 205 10.69 -15.80 -6.25
N GLU A 206 10.26 -16.91 -5.63
CA GLU A 206 10.63 -18.26 -6.04
C GLU A 206 9.46 -18.95 -6.76
N THR A 207 9.43 -18.79 -8.07
CA THR A 207 8.60 -19.50 -9.07
C THR A 207 7.08 -19.27 -9.03
N ASP A 208 6.54 -18.76 -10.15
CA ASP A 208 5.09 -18.55 -10.47
C ASP A 208 4.14 -19.71 -10.09
N ARG A 209 4.66 -20.95 -9.98
CA ARG A 209 3.88 -22.12 -9.59
C ARG A 209 3.43 -22.12 -8.12
N ARG A 210 4.27 -21.62 -7.20
CA ARG A 210 3.95 -21.60 -5.77
C ARG A 210 3.01 -20.44 -5.44
N ALA A 211 3.16 -19.31 -6.13
CA ALA A 211 2.25 -18.17 -6.01
C ALA A 211 0.83 -18.54 -6.47
N GLN A 212 0.73 -19.30 -7.57
CA GLN A 212 -0.56 -19.79 -8.08
C GLN A 212 -1.22 -20.77 -7.08
N GLN A 213 -0.46 -21.71 -6.51
CA GLN A 213 -0.98 -22.65 -5.49
C GLN A 213 -1.42 -21.95 -4.21
N ALA A 214 -0.70 -20.91 -3.76
CA ALA A 214 -1.09 -20.12 -2.60
C ALA A 214 -2.35 -19.30 -2.86
N ALA A 215 -2.49 -18.71 -4.06
CA ALA A 215 -3.69 -17.99 -4.48
C ALA A 215 -4.92 -18.93 -4.55
N ASP A 216 -4.75 -20.13 -5.07
CA ASP A 216 -5.82 -21.13 -5.17
C ASP A 216 -6.22 -21.67 -3.78
N ALA A 217 -5.26 -21.86 -2.87
CA ALA A 217 -5.54 -22.22 -1.48
C ALA A 217 -6.29 -21.10 -0.73
N LEU A 218 -5.95 -19.84 -0.98
CA LEU A 218 -6.64 -18.69 -0.40
C LEU A 218 -8.07 -18.56 -0.92
N ARG A 219 -8.28 -18.76 -2.23
CA ARG A 219 -9.62 -18.79 -2.87
C ARG A 219 -10.48 -19.93 -2.29
N SER A 220 -9.89 -21.12 -2.10
CA SER A 220 -10.56 -22.25 -1.49
C SER A 220 -10.99 -21.99 -0.05
N ARG A 221 -10.11 -21.43 0.78
CA ARG A 221 -10.40 -21.03 2.17
C ARG A 221 -11.47 -19.96 2.24
N ARG A 222 -11.42 -18.94 1.37
CA ARG A 222 -12.45 -17.91 1.27
C ARG A 222 -13.81 -18.50 0.92
N ARG A 223 -13.85 -19.44 -0.04
CA ARG A 223 -15.09 -20.13 -0.44
C ARG A 223 -15.66 -20.97 0.71
N ALA A 224 -14.82 -21.68 1.45
CA ALA A 224 -15.22 -22.46 2.61
C ALA A 224 -15.78 -21.56 3.74
N PHE A 225 -15.16 -20.43 4.00
CA PHE A 225 -15.64 -19.42 4.96
C PHE A 225 -17.00 -18.85 4.56
N LEU A 226 -17.16 -18.40 3.32
CA LEU A 226 -18.45 -17.89 2.82
C LEU A 226 -19.56 -18.93 2.91
N ASN A 227 -19.29 -20.18 2.56
CA ASN A 227 -20.25 -21.29 2.68
C ASN A 227 -20.61 -21.64 4.14
N ALA A 228 -19.69 -21.43 5.09
CA ALA A 228 -19.96 -21.62 6.51
C ALA A 228 -20.83 -20.46 7.05
N PHE A 229 -20.51 -19.24 6.67
CA PHE A 229 -21.26 -18.04 7.03
C PHE A 229 -22.69 -18.08 6.49
N ASP A 230 -22.89 -18.45 5.23
CA ASP A 230 -24.22 -18.62 4.64
C ASP A 230 -25.06 -19.68 5.37
N ARG A 231 -24.45 -20.80 5.79
CA ARG A 231 -25.14 -21.82 6.59
C ARG A 231 -25.60 -21.29 7.93
N GLU A 232 -24.78 -20.50 8.61
CA GLU A 232 -25.10 -19.90 9.89
C GLU A 232 -26.24 -18.86 9.77
N ILE A 233 -26.21 -18.03 8.74
CA ILE A 233 -27.31 -17.11 8.39
C ILE A 233 -28.62 -17.86 8.12
N GLN A 234 -28.57 -18.97 7.38
CA GLN A 234 -29.76 -19.79 7.12
C GLN A 234 -30.33 -20.47 8.37
N GLN A 235 -29.46 -20.87 9.32
CA GLN A 235 -29.89 -21.42 10.62
C GLN A 235 -30.58 -20.35 11.48
N LEU A 236 -30.02 -19.12 11.54
CA LEU A 236 -30.61 -18.00 12.25
C LEU A 236 -31.96 -17.56 11.67
N LYS A 237 -32.15 -17.66 10.35
CA LYS A 237 -33.45 -17.38 9.69
C LYS A 237 -34.52 -18.44 9.97
N LYS A 238 -34.13 -19.68 10.27
CA LYS A 238 -35.06 -20.78 10.59
C LYS A 238 -35.44 -20.82 12.08
N ALA A 239 -34.68 -20.11 12.92
CA ALA A 239 -34.92 -20.03 14.39
C ALA A 239 -35.83 -18.84 14.79
N LYS A 240 -36.28 -18.05 13.83
CA LYS A 240 -37.33 -17.02 13.97
C LYS A 240 -38.65 -17.52 13.37
#